data_3d45d415b948ff4709e70fd47b5eba0d
#
_entry.id   3d45d415b948ff4709e70fd47b5eba0d
#
_cell.length_a   1.000
_cell.length_b   1.000
_cell.length_c   1.000
_cell.angle_alpha   90.00
_cell.angle_beta   90.00
_cell.angle_gamma   90.00
#
_symmetry.space_group_name_H-M   'P 1'
#
loop_
_entity.id
_entity.type
_entity.pdbx_description
1 polymer ?
#
loop_
_entity_poly.entity_id
_entity_poly.type
_entity_poly.pdbx_seq_one_letter_code
_entity_poly.pdbx_strand_id
1 'polypeptide(L)'
;MPQKNSRKEYGADGYYHIYNRGVEKRTIFMDEMDYKTFIGYMKLYLSPPNMQGNKLKDPSGRTIPPSQSPNNYVDEIELIAYCLMPNHFHIFIRQISDRGMASFMQSLTQRYVMYFNKKYMRVGGLFQSRYKTVRVMDERQFTYITKYIHRNPLEILPKGPGPVGYFAISDLK
;
A
#
# COMPACT_ATOMS: atom_id res chain seq x y z
N MET A 1 27.66 1.40 -17.36
CA MET A 1 26.66 0.79 -16.47
C MET A 1 25.82 1.90 -15.87
N PRO A 2 24.48 1.88 -15.95
CA PRO A 2 23.65 2.92 -15.34
C PRO A 2 23.83 2.87 -13.83
N GLN A 3 24.11 4.02 -13.22
CA GLN A 3 24.32 4.15 -11.80
C GLN A 3 23.07 3.72 -11.03
N LYS A 4 23.22 2.77 -10.13
CA LYS A 4 22.16 2.16 -9.30
C LYS A 4 21.54 3.12 -8.26
N ASN A 5 21.95 4.39 -8.21
CA ASN A 5 21.58 5.41 -7.22
C ASN A 5 21.18 6.76 -7.84
N SER A 6 20.61 6.78 -9.05
CA SER A 6 19.97 8.02 -9.48
C SER A 6 18.81 8.33 -8.52
N ARG A 7 18.84 9.50 -7.88
CA ARG A 7 17.68 10.05 -7.16
C ARG A 7 16.51 10.02 -8.12
N LYS A 8 15.54 9.16 -7.84
CA LYS A 8 14.31 9.12 -8.62
C LYS A 8 13.56 10.42 -8.30
N GLU A 9 13.57 11.35 -9.23
CA GLU A 9 12.74 12.55 -9.13
C GLU A 9 11.30 12.11 -9.39
N TYR A 10 10.52 12.12 -8.35
CA TYR A 10 9.09 11.86 -8.41
C TYR A 10 8.39 13.21 -8.61
N GLY A 11 8.02 13.54 -9.85
CA GLY A 11 7.30 14.77 -10.16
C GLY A 11 5.84 14.70 -9.75
N ALA A 12 5.26 15.88 -9.47
CA ALA A 12 3.82 16.03 -9.32
C ALA A 12 3.08 15.55 -10.58
N ASP A 13 1.80 15.20 -10.42
CA ASP A 13 0.91 14.68 -11.45
C ASP A 13 1.38 13.42 -12.19
N GLY A 14 2.37 12.72 -11.63
CA GLY A 14 2.88 11.47 -12.19
C GLY A 14 2.13 10.24 -11.70
N TYR A 15 1.99 9.26 -12.59
CA TYR A 15 1.46 7.94 -12.26
C TYR A 15 2.59 6.98 -11.89
N TYR A 16 2.41 6.24 -10.78
CA TYR A 16 3.46 5.37 -10.24
C TYR A 16 2.91 4.01 -9.85
N HIS A 17 3.51 2.97 -10.39
CA HIS A 17 3.33 1.61 -9.92
C HIS A 17 4.35 1.32 -8.81
N ILE A 18 3.86 1.07 -7.62
CA ILE A 18 4.64 0.83 -6.41
C ILE A 18 4.49 -0.63 -6.02
N TYR A 19 5.57 -1.28 -5.65
CA TYR A 19 5.53 -2.64 -5.16
C TYR A 19 6.64 -2.92 -4.14
N ASN A 20 6.39 -3.89 -3.28
CA ASN A 20 7.39 -4.40 -2.35
C ASN A 20 7.09 -5.85 -1.98
N ARG A 21 8.10 -6.56 -1.54
CA ARG A 21 8.03 -7.97 -1.17
C ARG A 21 8.59 -8.18 0.22
N GLY A 22 8.11 -9.22 0.91
CA GLY A 22 8.69 -9.68 2.16
C GLY A 22 10.15 -10.10 2.02
N VAL A 23 10.96 -9.81 3.06
CA VAL A 23 12.35 -10.27 3.12
C VAL A 23 12.40 -11.80 2.97
N GLU A 24 13.36 -12.32 2.21
CA GLU A 24 13.46 -13.76 1.88
C GLU A 24 12.18 -14.34 1.24
N LYS A 25 11.41 -13.50 0.56
CA LYS A 25 10.11 -13.86 -0.06
C LYS A 25 9.06 -14.36 0.93
N ARG A 26 9.22 -14.05 2.24
CA ARG A 26 8.27 -14.48 3.27
C ARG A 26 6.88 -13.91 3.05
N THR A 27 5.90 -14.64 3.56
CA THR A 27 4.53 -14.18 3.67
C THR A 27 4.46 -12.94 4.56
N ILE A 28 3.79 -11.90 4.08
CA ILE A 28 3.56 -10.63 4.76
C ILE A 28 2.07 -10.41 5.09
N PHE A 29 1.19 -11.23 4.54
CA PHE A 29 -0.22 -11.31 4.88
C PHE A 29 -0.54 -12.77 5.21
N MET A 30 -0.53 -13.13 6.49
CA MET A 30 -0.66 -14.51 6.94
C MET A 30 -2.12 -14.93 7.15
N ASP A 31 -2.98 -13.97 7.45
CA ASP A 31 -4.41 -14.18 7.62
C ASP A 31 -5.23 -12.99 7.08
N GLU A 32 -6.55 -13.15 7.10
CA GLU A 32 -7.50 -12.14 6.61
C GLU A 32 -7.36 -10.80 7.37
N MET A 33 -7.03 -10.84 8.66
CA MET A 33 -6.86 -9.65 9.46
C MET A 33 -5.67 -8.80 8.99
N ASP A 34 -4.60 -9.44 8.52
CA ASP A 34 -3.44 -8.73 7.98
C ASP A 34 -3.81 -7.92 6.73
N TYR A 35 -4.60 -8.51 5.81
CA TYR A 35 -5.12 -7.81 4.65
C TYR A 35 -6.01 -6.64 5.04
N LYS A 36 -6.98 -6.89 5.93
CA LYS A 36 -7.89 -5.86 6.45
C LYS A 36 -7.15 -4.71 7.12
N THR A 37 -6.12 -5.03 7.88
CA THR A 37 -5.29 -4.03 8.56
C THR A 37 -4.51 -3.16 7.57
N PHE A 38 -3.90 -3.76 6.56
CA PHE A 38 -3.18 -3.01 5.55
C PHE A 38 -4.11 -2.08 4.76
N ILE A 39 -5.25 -2.59 4.31
CA ILE A 39 -6.29 -1.81 3.63
C ILE A 39 -6.83 -0.71 4.55
N GLY A 40 -7.07 -1.03 5.81
CA GLY A 40 -7.52 -0.06 6.81
C GLY A 40 -6.53 1.09 7.01
N TYR A 41 -5.23 0.82 6.99
CA TYR A 41 -4.23 1.89 7.01
C TYR A 41 -4.22 2.72 5.73
N MET A 42 -4.39 2.10 4.54
CA MET A 42 -4.55 2.86 3.31
C MET A 42 -5.77 3.79 3.38
N LYS A 43 -6.93 3.27 3.83
CA LYS A 43 -8.15 4.07 4.03
C LYS A 43 -7.91 5.22 5.01
N LEU A 44 -7.27 4.95 6.13
CA LEU A 44 -6.97 5.94 7.17
C LEU A 44 -6.13 7.11 6.62
N TYR A 45 -5.18 6.82 5.76
CA TYR A 45 -4.29 7.83 5.18
C TYR A 45 -4.87 8.56 3.97
N LEU A 46 -5.81 7.95 3.25
CA LEU A 46 -6.35 8.46 1.99
C LEU A 46 -7.83 8.89 2.07
N SER A 47 -8.43 8.86 3.25
CA SER A 47 -9.80 9.35 3.46
C SER A 47 -9.78 10.72 4.13
N PRO A 48 -10.72 11.62 3.77
CA PRO A 48 -10.83 12.91 4.44
C PRO A 48 -10.97 12.76 5.95
N PRO A 49 -10.34 13.65 6.76
CA PRO A 49 -10.36 13.55 8.22
C PRO A 49 -11.78 13.60 8.84
N ASN A 50 -12.69 14.30 8.20
CA ASN A 50 -14.10 14.43 8.64
C ASN A 50 -14.91 13.12 8.47
N MET A 51 -14.50 12.22 7.59
CA MET A 51 -15.13 10.91 7.42
C MET A 51 -14.65 9.87 8.45
N GLN A 52 -13.65 10.22 9.24
CA GLN A 52 -13.02 9.29 10.20
C GLN A 52 -13.76 9.27 11.57
N GLY A 53 -14.81 10.06 11.72
CA GLY A 53 -15.59 10.15 12.97
C GLY A 53 -14.84 10.79 14.15
N ASN A 54 -15.57 11.05 15.26
CA ASN A 54 -15.02 11.74 16.42
C ASN A 54 -13.95 10.95 17.22
N LYS A 55 -13.76 9.67 16.90
CA LYS A 55 -12.73 8.82 17.52
C LYS A 55 -12.05 8.00 16.44
N LEU A 56 -10.91 8.50 15.99
CA LEU A 56 -10.06 7.79 15.04
C LEU A 56 -9.66 6.44 15.67
N LYS A 57 -10.02 5.36 15.01
CA LYS A 57 -9.59 4.02 15.39
C LYS A 57 -8.61 3.50 14.36
N ASP A 58 -7.58 2.83 14.82
CA ASP A 58 -6.75 2.05 13.91
C ASP A 58 -7.51 0.79 13.42
N PRO A 59 -7.05 0.12 12.36
CA PRO A 59 -7.71 -1.06 11.83
C PRO A 59 -7.82 -2.23 12.82
N SER A 60 -7.07 -2.20 13.92
CA SER A 60 -7.18 -3.16 15.03
C SER A 60 -8.27 -2.79 16.04
N GLY A 61 -8.99 -1.67 15.82
CA GLY A 61 -10.05 -1.16 16.69
C GLY A 61 -9.56 -0.27 17.85
N ARG A 62 -8.26 -0.02 17.97
CA ARG A 62 -7.70 0.85 19.01
C ARG A 62 -7.96 2.32 18.68
N THR A 63 -8.45 3.08 19.66
CA THR A 63 -8.60 4.53 19.52
C THR A 63 -7.23 5.20 19.44
N ILE A 64 -7.03 6.00 18.38
CA ILE A 64 -5.83 6.83 18.20
C ILE A 64 -6.07 8.16 18.90
N PRO A 65 -5.22 8.54 19.86
CA PRO A 65 -5.32 9.86 20.49
C PRO A 65 -5.10 10.98 19.46
N PRO A 66 -5.72 12.16 19.62
CA PRO A 66 -5.51 13.30 18.72
C PRO A 66 -4.04 13.68 18.54
N SER A 67 -3.23 13.56 19.59
CA SER A 67 -1.78 13.80 19.55
C SER A 67 -0.99 12.80 18.70
N GLN A 68 -1.60 11.67 18.33
CA GLN A 68 -1.03 10.61 17.49
C GLN A 68 -1.79 10.45 16.17
N SER A 69 -2.62 11.43 15.82
CA SER A 69 -3.35 11.42 14.55
C SER A 69 -2.37 11.23 13.39
N PRO A 70 -2.59 10.25 12.53
CA PRO A 70 -1.72 10.03 11.39
C PRO A 70 -1.83 11.20 10.41
N ASN A 71 -0.76 11.46 9.69
CA ASN A 71 -0.81 12.35 8.54
C ASN A 71 -1.90 11.88 7.57
N ASN A 72 -2.55 12.81 6.92
CA ASN A 72 -3.51 12.52 5.86
C ASN A 72 -2.90 12.91 4.51
N TYR A 73 -3.10 12.08 3.51
CA TYR A 73 -2.51 12.24 2.18
C TYR A 73 -3.57 12.33 1.08
N VAL A 74 -4.83 12.60 1.43
CA VAL A 74 -5.96 12.64 0.49
C VAL A 74 -5.76 13.68 -0.63
N ASP A 75 -5.13 14.81 -0.32
CA ASP A 75 -4.82 15.87 -1.30
C ASP A 75 -3.45 15.69 -1.98
N GLU A 76 -2.70 14.68 -1.57
CA GLU A 76 -1.35 14.41 -2.10
C GLU A 76 -1.28 13.16 -2.97
N ILE A 77 -2.18 12.20 -2.75
CA ILE A 77 -2.20 10.88 -3.39
C ILE A 77 -3.61 10.50 -3.81
N GLU A 78 -3.75 10.13 -5.07
CA GLU A 78 -4.94 9.46 -5.59
C GLU A 78 -4.62 7.97 -5.80
N LEU A 79 -5.33 7.08 -5.09
CA LEU A 79 -5.19 5.64 -5.27
C LEU A 79 -6.04 5.20 -6.47
N ILE A 80 -5.41 4.53 -7.44
CA ILE A 80 -6.06 4.07 -8.67
C ILE A 80 -6.38 2.59 -8.57
N ALA A 81 -5.43 1.77 -8.15
CA ALA A 81 -5.61 0.34 -8.00
C ALA A 81 -4.60 -0.25 -7.01
N TYR A 82 -4.91 -1.39 -6.43
CA TYR A 82 -3.98 -2.14 -5.61
C TYR A 82 -4.24 -3.65 -5.71
N CYS A 83 -3.22 -4.43 -5.37
CA CYS A 83 -3.32 -5.86 -5.23
C CYS A 83 -2.42 -6.31 -4.09
N LEU A 84 -2.96 -7.08 -3.15
CA LEU A 84 -2.24 -7.64 -2.03
C LEU A 84 -2.09 -9.15 -2.22
N MET A 85 -0.85 -9.59 -2.32
CA MET A 85 -0.46 -10.98 -2.50
C MET A 85 0.15 -11.51 -1.21
N PRO A 86 0.12 -12.80 -0.91
CA PRO A 86 0.60 -13.30 0.38
C PRO A 86 1.97 -12.79 0.80
N ASN A 87 2.90 -12.61 -0.15
CA ASN A 87 4.27 -12.22 0.13
C ASN A 87 4.70 -10.87 -0.49
N HIS A 88 3.81 -10.15 -1.16
CA HIS A 88 4.10 -8.85 -1.77
C HIS A 88 2.82 -8.06 -2.02
N PHE A 89 2.97 -6.78 -2.36
CA PHE A 89 1.86 -5.93 -2.76
C PHE A 89 2.20 -5.12 -4.00
N HIS A 90 1.17 -4.71 -4.71
CA HIS A 90 1.20 -3.72 -5.78
C HIS A 90 0.21 -2.61 -5.47
N ILE A 91 0.64 -1.36 -5.62
CA ILE A 91 -0.19 -0.16 -5.45
C ILE A 91 0.05 0.72 -6.67
N PHE A 92 -1.02 1.20 -7.29
CA PHE A 92 -0.97 2.12 -8.41
C PHE A 92 -1.62 3.43 -8.00
N ILE A 93 -0.85 4.50 -8.07
CA ILE A 93 -1.25 5.82 -7.62
C ILE A 93 -0.99 6.90 -8.67
N ARG A 94 -1.73 8.01 -8.56
CA ARG A 94 -1.31 9.32 -9.07
C ARG A 94 -0.76 10.12 -7.90
N GLN A 95 0.44 10.65 -8.04
CA GLN A 95 1.03 11.58 -7.08
C GLN A 95 0.63 12.99 -7.46
N ILE A 96 -0.01 13.72 -6.55
CA ILE A 96 -0.47 15.09 -6.75
C ILE A 96 0.62 16.08 -6.30
N SER A 97 1.27 15.82 -5.15
CA SER A 97 2.36 16.64 -4.61
C SER A 97 3.73 15.97 -4.75
N ASP A 98 4.81 16.72 -4.82
CA ASP A 98 6.17 16.22 -5.08
C ASP A 98 6.68 15.19 -4.06
N ARG A 99 6.15 15.18 -2.85
CA ARG A 99 6.60 14.28 -1.77
C ARG A 99 5.55 13.32 -1.26
N GLY A 100 4.32 13.42 -1.73
CA GLY A 100 3.16 12.68 -1.22
C GLY A 100 3.40 11.18 -1.21
N MET A 101 3.88 10.61 -2.33
CA MET A 101 4.15 9.17 -2.43
C MET A 101 5.18 8.69 -1.41
N ALA A 102 6.29 9.41 -1.25
CA ALA A 102 7.35 8.98 -0.34
C ALA A 102 6.88 9.00 1.12
N SER A 103 6.17 10.05 1.52
CA SER A 103 5.63 10.22 2.86
C SER A 103 4.52 9.20 3.16
N PHE A 104 3.60 9.01 2.21
CA PHE A 104 2.53 8.00 2.30
C PHE A 104 3.10 6.59 2.46
N MET A 105 4.00 6.19 1.57
CA MET A 105 4.58 4.85 1.62
C MET A 105 5.42 4.60 2.87
N GLN A 106 6.11 5.61 3.37
CA GLN A 106 6.84 5.51 4.64
C GLN A 106 5.86 5.27 5.79
N SER A 107 4.80 6.07 5.88
CA SER A 107 3.80 5.95 6.94
C SER A 107 3.07 4.59 6.88
N LEU A 108 2.63 4.17 5.69
CA LEU A 108 1.93 2.92 5.48
C LEU A 108 2.80 1.71 5.86
N THR A 109 4.00 1.62 5.29
CA THR A 109 4.87 0.45 5.51
C THR A 109 5.39 0.38 6.94
N GLN A 110 5.78 1.52 7.54
CA GLN A 110 6.24 1.55 8.93
C GLN A 110 5.15 1.09 9.89
N ARG A 111 3.93 1.61 9.75
CA ARG A 111 2.81 1.23 10.62
C ARG A 111 2.44 -0.23 10.45
N TYR A 112 2.43 -0.74 9.22
CA TYR A 112 2.16 -2.15 8.97
C TYR A 112 3.24 -3.07 9.56
N VAL A 113 4.52 -2.72 9.41
CA VAL A 113 5.63 -3.48 10.03
C VAL A 113 5.49 -3.53 11.56
N MET A 114 5.15 -2.41 12.19
CA MET A 114 4.90 -2.37 13.64
C MET A 114 3.75 -3.29 14.06
N TYR A 115 2.63 -3.24 13.33
CA TYR A 115 1.49 -4.13 13.56
C TYR A 115 1.90 -5.60 13.40
N PHE A 116 2.51 -5.96 12.28
CA PHE A 116 2.90 -7.32 11.95
C PHE A 116 3.90 -7.89 12.97
N ASN A 117 4.94 -7.12 13.30
CA ASN A 117 5.94 -7.54 14.27
C ASN A 117 5.34 -7.74 15.67
N LYS A 118 4.42 -6.86 16.09
CA LYS A 118 3.71 -7.01 17.36
C LYS A 118 2.83 -8.26 17.37
N LYS A 119 2.04 -8.47 16.30
CA LYS A 119 1.12 -9.62 16.20
C LYS A 119 1.85 -10.96 16.21
N TYR A 120 2.97 -11.03 15.49
CA TYR A 120 3.73 -12.29 15.30
C TYR A 120 5.00 -12.36 16.15
N MET A 121 5.13 -11.51 17.17
CA MET A 121 6.28 -11.47 18.11
C MET A 121 7.63 -11.45 17.38
N ARG A 122 7.74 -10.60 16.34
CA ARG A 122 8.93 -10.48 15.50
C ARG A 122 9.67 -9.19 15.77
N VAL A 123 10.95 -9.21 15.41
CA VAL A 123 11.82 -8.03 15.37
C VAL A 123 12.44 -7.87 13.98
N GLY A 124 12.83 -6.65 13.64
CA GLY A 124 13.54 -6.33 12.39
C GLY A 124 12.61 -6.06 11.21
N GLY A 125 13.21 -5.97 10.04
CA GLY A 125 12.52 -5.61 8.80
C GLY A 125 11.55 -6.70 8.33
N LEU A 126 10.41 -6.27 7.79
CA LEU A 126 9.45 -7.16 7.15
C LEU A 126 9.65 -7.22 5.63
N PHE A 127 10.03 -6.10 5.03
CA PHE A 127 10.22 -5.96 3.59
C PHE A 127 11.70 -6.05 3.19
N GLN A 128 11.97 -6.53 1.97
CA GLN A 128 13.33 -6.70 1.42
C GLN A 128 14.14 -5.40 1.38
N SER A 129 13.45 -4.28 1.13
CA SER A 129 14.06 -2.96 0.97
C SER A 129 13.00 -1.88 1.13
N ARG A 130 13.37 -0.61 0.87
CA ARG A 130 12.36 0.38 0.49
C ARG A 130 11.55 -0.14 -0.70
N TYR A 131 10.30 0.32 -0.80
CA TYR A 131 9.46 -0.01 -1.96
C TYR A 131 10.16 0.32 -3.29
N LYS A 132 9.81 -0.40 -4.32
CA LYS A 132 10.21 -0.13 -5.70
C LYS A 132 9.11 0.63 -6.41
N THR A 133 9.49 1.50 -7.35
CA THR A 133 8.56 2.31 -8.14
C THR A 133 8.93 2.27 -9.60
N VAL A 134 7.91 2.24 -10.45
CA VAL A 134 8.02 2.47 -11.88
C VAL A 134 7.08 3.61 -12.25
N ARG A 135 7.61 4.66 -12.87
CA ARG A 135 6.79 5.75 -13.42
C ARG A 135 6.10 5.23 -14.69
N VAL A 136 4.82 5.51 -14.79
CA VAL A 136 4.00 5.18 -15.97
C VAL A 136 4.02 6.40 -16.87
N MET A 137 4.52 6.23 -18.10
CA MET A 137 4.83 7.34 -19.00
C MET A 137 3.79 7.53 -20.11
N ASP A 138 3.00 6.51 -20.39
CA ASP A 138 2.04 6.51 -21.48
C ASP A 138 0.78 5.70 -21.15
N GLU A 139 -0.26 5.87 -21.99
CA GLU A 139 -1.56 5.23 -21.82
C GLU A 139 -1.50 3.69 -21.97
N ARG A 140 -0.58 3.17 -22.78
CA ARG A 140 -0.40 1.71 -22.96
C ARG A 140 0.15 1.09 -21.68
N GLN A 141 1.14 1.75 -21.07
CA GLN A 141 1.69 1.31 -19.78
C GLN A 141 0.63 1.42 -18.67
N PHE A 142 -0.17 2.49 -18.66
CA PHE A 142 -1.27 2.66 -17.72
C PHE A 142 -2.26 1.49 -17.82
N THR A 143 -2.73 1.20 -19.01
CA THR A 143 -3.66 0.09 -19.27
C THR A 143 -3.03 -1.25 -18.91
N TYR A 144 -1.77 -1.46 -19.25
CA TYR A 144 -1.05 -2.69 -18.91
C TYR A 144 -0.94 -2.91 -17.40
N ILE A 145 -0.50 -1.88 -16.65
CA ILE A 145 -0.35 -1.96 -15.19
C ILE A 145 -1.70 -2.19 -14.51
N THR A 146 -2.74 -1.49 -14.95
CA THR A 146 -4.09 -1.69 -14.41
C THR A 146 -4.56 -3.12 -14.61
N LYS A 147 -4.43 -3.66 -15.83
CA LYS A 147 -4.76 -5.07 -16.12
C LYS A 147 -3.91 -6.03 -15.31
N TYR A 148 -2.61 -5.78 -15.19
CA TYR A 148 -1.68 -6.61 -14.43
C TYR A 148 -2.09 -6.70 -12.96
N ILE A 149 -2.38 -5.56 -12.32
CA ILE A 149 -2.81 -5.52 -10.92
C ILE A 149 -4.12 -6.29 -10.72
N HIS A 150 -5.08 -6.16 -11.63
CA HIS A 150 -6.38 -6.86 -11.53
C HIS A 150 -6.27 -8.38 -11.81
N ARG A 151 -5.30 -8.80 -12.63
CA ARG A 151 -5.10 -10.22 -12.96
C ARG A 151 -4.27 -10.98 -11.93
N ASN A 152 -3.40 -10.30 -11.20
CA ASN A 152 -2.47 -10.94 -10.25
C ASN A 152 -3.15 -11.91 -9.28
N PRO A 153 -4.29 -11.59 -8.66
CA PRO A 153 -4.96 -12.51 -7.76
C PRO A 153 -5.58 -13.72 -8.46
N LEU A 154 -5.93 -13.61 -9.73
CA LEU A 154 -6.50 -14.72 -10.51
C LEU A 154 -5.47 -15.82 -10.77
N GLU A 155 -4.18 -15.47 -10.81
CA GLU A 155 -3.08 -16.41 -11.01
C GLU A 155 -2.78 -17.26 -9.76
N ILE A 156 -3.28 -16.85 -8.58
CA ILE A 156 -3.04 -17.55 -7.31
C ILE A 156 -4.23 -18.41 -6.90
N LEU A 157 -5.40 -18.25 -7.52
CA LEU A 157 -6.55 -19.04 -7.16
C LEU A 157 -6.27 -20.53 -7.46
N PRO A 158 -5.91 -21.35 -6.45
CA PRO A 158 -6.09 -22.78 -6.58
C PRO A 158 -7.60 -23.01 -6.71
N LYS A 159 -8.00 -24.06 -7.37
CA LYS A 159 -9.40 -24.51 -7.44
C LYS A 159 -9.88 -24.85 -6.01
N GLY A 160 -10.27 -23.84 -5.23
CA GLY A 160 -10.67 -23.93 -3.82
C GLY A 160 -10.63 -22.56 -3.13
N PRO A 161 -11.17 -22.39 -1.91
CA PRO A 161 -11.14 -21.14 -1.19
C PRO A 161 -9.71 -20.77 -0.81
N GLY A 162 -9.04 -20.07 -1.73
CA GLY A 162 -7.70 -19.52 -1.53
C GLY A 162 -7.75 -18.15 -0.87
N PRO A 163 -6.59 -17.63 -0.43
CA PRO A 163 -6.51 -16.31 0.18
C PRO A 163 -7.05 -15.25 -0.79
N VAL A 164 -8.00 -14.50 -0.32
CA VAL A 164 -8.73 -13.50 -1.09
C VAL A 164 -7.78 -12.38 -1.47
N GLY A 165 -7.45 -12.26 -2.75
CA GLY A 165 -6.86 -11.05 -3.30
C GLY A 165 -7.92 -9.96 -3.29
N TYR A 166 -7.74 -8.92 -2.49
CA TYR A 166 -8.71 -7.83 -2.41
C TYR A 166 -8.49 -6.82 -3.53
N PHE A 167 -9.59 -6.53 -4.21
CA PHE A 167 -9.69 -5.51 -5.24
C PHE A 167 -10.59 -4.40 -4.78
N ALA A 168 -10.37 -3.23 -5.19
CA ALA A 168 -11.26 -2.30 -5.85
C ALA A 168 -11.06 -0.84 -5.48
N ILE A 169 -11.13 -0.02 -6.48
CA ILE A 169 -11.39 1.42 -6.42
C ILE A 169 -12.72 1.72 -5.68
N SER A 170 -13.68 0.79 -5.69
CA SER A 170 -15.01 0.94 -5.07
C SER A 170 -15.02 0.83 -3.53
N ASP A 171 -14.03 0.18 -2.93
CA ASP A 171 -14.02 -0.06 -1.48
C ASP A 171 -13.43 1.10 -0.66
N LEU A 172 -12.98 2.16 -1.35
CA LEU A 172 -12.38 3.35 -0.73
C LEU A 172 -13.29 4.59 -0.80
N LYS A 173 -14.50 4.45 -1.34
CA LYS A 173 -15.53 5.51 -1.33
C LYS A 173 -16.45 5.37 -0.13
#